data_5b5a0904ae4a252a0adfefab9818a3c5
#
_entry.id   5b5a0904ae4a252a0adfefab9818a3c5
#
_cell.length_a   1.000
_cell.length_b   1.000
_cell.length_c   1.000
_cell.angle_alpha   90.00
_cell.angle_beta   90.00
_cell.angle_gamma   90.00
#
_symmetry.space_group_name_H-M   'P 1'
#
loop_
_entity.id
_entity.type
_entity.pdbx_description
1 polymer ?
#
loop_
_entity_poly.entity_id
_entity_poly.type
_entity_poly.pdbx_seq_one_letter_code
_entity_poly.pdbx_strand_id
1 'polypeptide(L)'
;MLAILCACAWIARADTIVLKNGRRIVALTVVEDRDKIRYQTAAGELSLPKSMVDHIEKGIATPAPDSLSAAAAASLKITPPNVEANAAIEKGAVHDDAIDREYLAKVESEARAATPGTKEVAALALHSAAQFELSRGDTEHALVDERRALTYAPEDPSILMNVAYLHLRRSEYKTSLDYLERARAVAPDNPDVAKLAGWAYYGMNKLDQAVAEWRRAYALRPDTEVQRALAKAQRDKQEEENYRENESSHFTLRYSGAAEPDLAREMLRALEGHFSVIESELNFTPPDPIGVILYTDQAFADITRAPGWVGALNDGRIRVPVRGLKTLTPELSRVLKHELTHSFIQQKTHGRAPTWIQEGIAQWIEGKRSGENASALVQIYDEKQALTLGQLEGSWMNMPADVASYAYAWAL
;
A
#
# COMPACT_ATOMS: atom_id res chain seq x y z
N MET A 1 7.23 30.20 45.78
CA MET A 1 7.96 29.06 45.24
C MET A 1 7.10 28.44 44.12
N LEU A 2 7.36 28.84 42.89
CA LEU A 2 6.69 28.32 41.70
C LEU A 2 7.51 27.12 41.20
N ALA A 3 6.90 25.92 41.24
CA ALA A 3 7.50 24.74 40.64
C ALA A 3 7.21 24.79 39.11
N ILE A 4 8.23 25.09 38.33
CA ILE A 4 8.21 24.97 36.89
C ILE A 4 8.29 23.48 36.58
N LEU A 5 7.15 22.88 36.19
CA LEU A 5 7.12 21.57 35.54
C LEU A 5 7.63 21.76 34.11
N CYS A 6 8.90 21.44 33.90
CA CYS A 6 9.46 21.21 32.56
C CYS A 6 8.74 20.00 31.95
N ALA A 7 7.76 20.24 31.09
CA ALA A 7 7.27 19.24 30.16
C ALA A 7 8.36 19.02 29.10
N CYS A 8 9.28 18.10 29.37
CA CYS A 8 10.20 17.62 28.35
C CYS A 8 9.38 17.01 27.22
N ALA A 9 9.52 17.58 26.03
CA ALA A 9 9.10 16.96 24.79
C ALA A 9 9.73 15.56 24.73
N TRP A 10 8.91 14.54 24.81
CA TRP A 10 9.35 13.16 24.71
C TRP A 10 9.69 12.89 23.24
N ILE A 11 10.94 13.03 22.90
CA ILE A 11 11.52 12.38 21.71
C ILE A 11 11.26 10.90 21.96
N ALA A 12 10.41 10.28 21.16
CA ALA A 12 10.07 8.86 21.27
C ALA A 12 11.31 8.03 20.90
N ARG A 13 12.21 7.87 21.86
CA ARG A 13 13.30 6.89 21.80
C ARG A 13 12.66 5.55 22.15
N ALA A 14 12.50 4.67 21.14
CA ALA A 14 12.03 3.33 21.38
C ALA A 14 13.13 2.53 22.08
N ASP A 15 12.77 1.87 23.18
CA ASP A 15 13.64 0.93 23.88
C ASP A 15 13.47 -0.47 23.28
N THR A 16 14.53 -1.28 23.27
CA THR A 16 14.44 -2.68 22.83
C THR A 16 14.63 -3.61 24.01
N ILE A 17 13.63 -4.44 24.31
CA ILE A 17 13.71 -5.51 25.31
C ILE A 17 14.26 -6.75 24.62
N VAL A 18 15.43 -7.22 25.02
CA VAL A 18 16.03 -8.45 24.52
C VAL A 18 15.68 -9.60 25.47
N LEU A 19 15.04 -10.64 24.95
CA LEU A 19 14.67 -11.82 25.71
C LEU A 19 15.80 -12.86 25.73
N LYS A 20 15.85 -13.70 26.73
CA LYS A 20 16.85 -14.78 26.88
C LYS A 20 16.84 -15.81 25.75
N ASN A 21 15.74 -15.89 24.99
CA ASN A 21 15.65 -16.72 23.79
C ASN A 21 16.10 -16.00 22.51
N GLY A 22 16.73 -14.83 22.63
CA GLY A 22 17.20 -14.01 21.52
C GLY A 22 16.14 -13.14 20.84
N ARG A 23 14.87 -13.23 21.23
CA ARG A 23 13.81 -12.38 20.68
C ARG A 23 13.95 -10.94 21.16
N ARG A 24 13.61 -10.00 20.31
CA ARG A 24 13.67 -8.55 20.56
C ARG A 24 12.26 -7.96 20.50
N ILE A 25 11.90 -7.15 21.50
CA ILE A 25 10.63 -6.44 21.59
C ILE A 25 10.95 -4.95 21.62
N VAL A 26 10.48 -4.20 20.63
CA VAL A 26 10.63 -2.74 20.60
C VAL A 26 9.43 -2.11 21.30
N ALA A 27 9.69 -1.20 22.22
CA ALA A 27 8.69 -0.55 23.04
C ALA A 27 8.90 0.97 23.06
N LEU A 28 7.81 1.74 23.04
CA LEU A 28 7.86 3.21 23.16
C LEU A 28 8.39 3.66 24.51
N THR A 29 8.03 2.92 25.56
CA THR A 29 8.56 3.11 26.92
C THR A 29 8.70 1.77 27.60
N VAL A 30 9.70 1.62 28.45
CA VAL A 30 9.90 0.43 29.27
C VAL A 30 10.06 0.83 30.73
N VAL A 31 9.24 0.25 31.59
CA VAL A 31 9.27 0.47 33.04
C VAL A 31 9.52 -0.87 33.74
N GLU A 32 10.60 -0.95 34.52
CA GLU A 32 10.86 -2.10 35.34
C GLU A 32 10.06 -2.00 36.66
N ASP A 33 9.25 -3.01 36.93
CA ASP A 33 8.48 -3.14 38.16
C ASP A 33 8.83 -4.49 38.78
N ARG A 34 9.24 -4.52 40.03
CA ARG A 34 9.74 -5.67 40.83
C ARG A 34 10.06 -6.93 40.01
N ASP A 35 9.03 -7.76 39.69
CA ASP A 35 9.18 -9.04 39.00
C ASP A 35 8.73 -8.99 37.51
N LYS A 36 8.28 -7.82 37.04
CA LYS A 36 7.76 -7.64 35.69
C LYS A 36 8.40 -6.46 35.00
N ILE A 37 8.43 -6.50 33.67
CA ILE A 37 8.72 -5.35 32.82
C ILE A 37 7.42 -4.96 32.16
N ARG A 38 6.93 -3.74 32.43
CA ARG A 38 5.83 -3.12 31.69
C ARG A 38 6.41 -2.32 30.56
N TYR A 39 5.79 -2.41 29.41
CA TYR A 39 6.26 -1.68 28.24
C TYR A 39 5.07 -1.22 27.41
N GLN A 40 5.21 -0.03 26.84
CA GLN A 40 4.21 0.59 25.98
C GLN A 40 4.51 0.27 24.52
N THR A 41 3.49 -0.13 23.78
CA THR A 41 3.54 -0.33 22.34
C THR A 41 2.48 0.56 21.66
N ALA A 42 2.49 0.63 20.34
CA ALA A 42 1.42 1.30 19.60
C ALA A 42 0.03 0.68 19.86
N ALA A 43 -0.02 -0.59 20.25
CA ALA A 43 -1.26 -1.32 20.55
C ALA A 43 -1.69 -1.26 22.02
N GLY A 44 -0.92 -0.58 22.89
CA GLY A 44 -1.22 -0.44 24.33
C GLY A 44 -0.10 -0.88 25.26
N GLU A 45 -0.38 -0.88 26.58
CA GLU A 45 0.56 -1.30 27.63
C GLU A 45 0.52 -2.82 27.82
N LEU A 46 1.68 -3.45 27.80
CA LEU A 46 1.88 -4.88 28.00
C LEU A 46 2.86 -5.14 29.15
N SER A 47 2.89 -6.36 29.67
CA SER A 47 3.87 -6.75 30.67
C SER A 47 4.40 -8.16 30.42
N LEU A 48 5.67 -8.38 30.77
CA LEU A 48 6.29 -9.71 30.76
C LEU A 48 7.12 -9.94 32.04
N PRO A 49 7.30 -11.19 32.43
CA PRO A 49 8.14 -11.52 33.60
C PRO A 49 9.60 -11.09 33.35
N LYS A 50 10.21 -10.43 34.35
CA LYS A 50 11.62 -10.04 34.29
C LYS A 50 12.56 -11.21 34.05
N SER A 51 12.17 -12.39 34.49
CA SER A 51 12.94 -13.63 34.29
C SER A 51 13.11 -14.05 32.84
N MET A 52 12.26 -13.55 31.92
CA MET A 52 12.34 -13.80 30.47
C MET A 52 13.26 -12.82 29.75
N VAL A 53 13.60 -11.69 30.39
CA VAL A 53 14.42 -10.63 29.78
C VAL A 53 15.89 -10.90 30.07
N ASP A 54 16.69 -10.73 29.03
CA ASP A 54 18.14 -10.73 29.12
C ASP A 54 18.64 -9.34 29.48
N HIS A 55 18.34 -8.33 28.63
CA HIS A 55 18.66 -6.94 28.90
C HIS A 55 17.71 -5.99 28.16
N ILE A 56 17.80 -4.70 28.49
CA ILE A 56 17.04 -3.63 27.83
C ILE A 56 18.04 -2.66 27.19
N GLU A 57 17.95 -2.49 25.88
CA GLU A 57 18.71 -1.52 25.12
C GLU A 57 17.89 -0.22 25.07
N LYS A 58 18.36 0.84 25.73
CA LYS A 58 17.65 2.11 25.82
C LYS A 58 18.02 3.05 24.66
N GLY A 59 17.00 3.52 23.96
CA GLY A 59 17.13 4.62 23.02
C GLY A 59 18.02 4.35 21.81
N ILE A 60 18.30 3.10 21.49
CA ILE A 60 19.00 2.73 20.29
C ILE A 60 17.93 2.56 19.20
N ALA A 61 17.61 3.66 18.50
CA ALA A 61 17.01 3.53 17.20
C ALA A 61 17.99 2.72 16.32
N THR A 62 17.72 1.44 16.12
CA THR A 62 18.46 0.69 15.10
C THR A 62 18.20 1.40 13.79
N PRO A 63 19.24 1.88 13.06
CA PRO A 63 19.02 2.43 11.73
C PRO A 63 18.30 1.34 10.95
N ALA A 64 17.13 1.66 10.38
CA ALA A 64 16.49 0.77 9.43
C ALA A 64 17.51 0.53 8.31
N PRO A 65 17.83 -0.72 7.96
CA PRO A 65 18.72 -0.94 6.83
C PRO A 65 18.05 -0.32 5.61
N ASP A 66 18.77 0.56 4.91
CA ASP A 66 18.33 1.35 3.76
C ASP A 66 17.64 0.55 2.62
N SER A 67 17.70 -0.77 2.71
CA SER A 67 17.16 -1.68 1.70
C SER A 67 15.71 -2.13 1.94
N LEU A 68 15.08 -1.85 3.09
CA LEU A 68 13.87 -2.56 3.50
C LEU A 68 12.56 -1.87 3.10
N SER A 69 12.52 -0.56 3.20
CA SER A 69 11.36 0.22 2.76
C SER A 69 11.30 0.34 1.24
N ALA A 70 12.46 0.47 0.59
CA ALA A 70 12.56 0.37 -0.87
C ALA A 70 12.09 -1.01 -1.36
N ALA A 71 12.36 -2.10 -0.61
CA ALA A 71 11.90 -3.44 -0.98
C ALA A 71 10.40 -3.64 -0.73
N ALA A 72 9.82 -3.09 0.34
CA ALA A 72 8.37 -3.14 0.57
C ALA A 72 7.62 -2.24 -0.44
N ALA A 73 8.05 -1.01 -0.61
CA ALA A 73 7.49 -0.11 -1.62
C ALA A 73 7.73 -0.60 -3.05
N ALA A 74 8.92 -1.14 -3.36
CA ALA A 74 9.22 -1.70 -4.67
C ALA A 74 8.47 -3.01 -4.96
N SER A 75 8.16 -3.81 -3.95
CA SER A 75 7.36 -5.04 -4.13
C SER A 75 5.91 -4.75 -4.53
N LEU A 76 5.42 -3.55 -4.24
CA LEU A 76 4.06 -3.09 -4.59
C LEU A 76 4.02 -2.21 -5.83
N LYS A 77 5.16 -1.88 -6.43
CA LYS A 77 5.20 -1.06 -7.62
C LYS A 77 4.85 -1.91 -8.84
N ILE A 78 3.59 -1.79 -9.27
CA ILE A 78 3.11 -2.41 -10.51
C ILE A 78 3.68 -1.60 -11.66
N THR A 79 4.52 -2.23 -12.51
CA THR A 79 5.02 -1.57 -13.72
C THR A 79 4.11 -1.85 -14.91
N PRO A 80 4.01 -0.90 -15.87
CA PRO A 80 3.23 -1.12 -17.09
C PRO A 80 3.78 -2.30 -17.89
N PRO A 81 2.95 -2.94 -18.73
CA PRO A 81 3.38 -3.97 -19.64
C PRO A 81 4.34 -3.41 -20.68
N ASN A 82 5.23 -4.26 -21.18
CA ASN A 82 6.11 -3.88 -22.26
C ASN A 82 5.35 -3.92 -23.60
N VAL A 83 5.34 -2.82 -24.33
CA VAL A 83 4.61 -2.65 -25.60
C VAL A 83 5.58 -2.21 -26.68
N GLU A 84 5.51 -2.85 -27.84
CA GLU A 84 6.24 -2.42 -29.01
C GLU A 84 5.57 -1.18 -29.62
N ALA A 85 6.28 -0.07 -29.71
CA ALA A 85 5.78 1.18 -30.23
C ALA A 85 5.93 1.25 -31.77
N ASN A 86 4.92 1.80 -32.45
CA ASN A 86 5.04 2.18 -33.84
C ASN A 86 5.48 3.66 -33.94
N ALA A 87 6.77 3.87 -34.15
CA ALA A 87 7.39 5.20 -34.09
C ALA A 87 6.76 6.26 -35.04
N ALA A 88 6.16 5.84 -36.16
CA ALA A 88 5.54 6.77 -37.09
C ALA A 88 4.17 7.25 -36.58
N ILE A 89 3.37 6.36 -36.03
CA ILE A 89 2.05 6.66 -35.45
C ILE A 89 2.23 7.43 -34.13
N GLU A 90 3.22 7.01 -33.30
CA GLU A 90 3.55 7.70 -32.07
C GLU A 90 3.90 9.16 -32.30
N LYS A 91 4.75 9.48 -33.28
CA LYS A 91 5.07 10.86 -33.67
C LYS A 91 3.87 11.67 -34.20
N GLY A 92 2.87 11.00 -34.78
CA GLY A 92 1.63 11.65 -35.20
C GLY A 92 0.72 11.93 -33.98
N ALA A 93 0.66 11.00 -33.03
CA ALA A 93 -0.21 11.13 -31.87
C ALA A 93 0.37 12.04 -30.78
N VAL A 94 1.72 12.06 -30.65
CA VAL A 94 2.42 12.84 -29.61
C VAL A 94 3.64 13.52 -30.21
N HIS A 95 3.66 14.85 -30.19
CA HIS A 95 4.82 15.65 -30.58
C HIS A 95 4.90 16.93 -29.75
N ASP A 96 6.07 17.52 -29.67
CA ASP A 96 6.33 18.73 -28.88
C ASP A 96 5.84 18.62 -27.41
N ASP A 97 5.99 17.43 -26.81
CA ASP A 97 5.57 17.11 -25.44
C ASP A 97 4.05 17.31 -25.19
N ALA A 98 3.23 17.12 -26.23
CA ALA A 98 1.78 17.24 -26.20
C ALA A 98 1.10 16.20 -27.09
N ILE A 99 -0.16 15.89 -26.78
CA ILE A 99 -1.01 15.03 -27.61
C ILE A 99 -1.62 15.87 -28.74
N ASP A 100 -1.47 15.41 -29.98
CA ASP A 100 -2.16 16.00 -31.13
C ASP A 100 -3.60 15.51 -31.21
N ARG A 101 -4.50 16.26 -30.62
CA ARG A 101 -5.93 15.95 -30.62
C ARG A 101 -6.59 16.04 -32.01
N GLU A 102 -6.03 16.83 -32.91
CA GLU A 102 -6.52 16.94 -34.32
C GLU A 102 -6.15 15.67 -35.10
N TYR A 103 -4.89 15.22 -34.94
CA TYR A 103 -4.46 13.95 -35.53
C TYR A 103 -5.30 12.77 -35.00
N LEU A 104 -5.55 12.68 -33.72
CA LEU A 104 -6.40 11.61 -33.14
C LEU A 104 -7.82 11.67 -33.74
N ALA A 105 -8.44 12.85 -33.80
CA ALA A 105 -9.77 13.01 -34.37
C ALA A 105 -9.82 12.63 -35.85
N LYS A 106 -8.77 12.96 -36.62
CA LYS A 106 -8.63 12.59 -38.04
C LYS A 106 -8.59 11.07 -38.22
N VAL A 107 -7.66 10.37 -37.51
CA VAL A 107 -7.52 8.92 -37.69
C VAL A 107 -8.77 8.18 -37.22
N GLU A 108 -9.46 8.63 -36.16
CA GLU A 108 -10.75 8.08 -35.77
C GLU A 108 -11.85 8.30 -36.81
N SER A 109 -11.88 9.46 -37.46
CA SER A 109 -12.82 9.74 -38.55
C SER A 109 -12.59 8.81 -39.75
N GLU A 110 -11.32 8.59 -40.12
CA GLU A 110 -10.93 7.66 -41.17
C GLU A 110 -11.30 6.20 -40.80
N ALA A 111 -11.10 5.81 -39.54
CA ALA A 111 -11.49 4.48 -39.05
C ALA A 111 -13.00 4.25 -39.08
N ARG A 112 -13.81 5.28 -38.80
CA ARG A 112 -15.28 5.21 -38.92
C ARG A 112 -15.75 5.12 -40.39
N ALA A 113 -15.00 5.67 -41.32
CA ALA A 113 -15.26 5.50 -42.75
C ALA A 113 -14.95 4.09 -43.27
N ALA A 114 -14.45 3.20 -42.41
CA ALA A 114 -14.18 1.78 -42.64
C ALA A 114 -13.19 1.52 -43.82
N THR A 115 -12.24 2.42 -44.05
CA THR A 115 -11.13 2.17 -44.95
C THR A 115 -10.21 1.10 -44.40
N PRO A 116 -9.74 0.11 -45.17
CA PRO A 116 -8.85 -0.93 -44.69
C PRO A 116 -7.59 -0.37 -44.01
N GLY A 117 -7.22 -0.92 -42.84
CA GLY A 117 -6.03 -0.51 -42.09
C GLY A 117 -6.19 0.75 -41.22
N THR A 118 -7.28 1.50 -41.36
CA THR A 118 -7.46 2.74 -40.58
C THR A 118 -7.87 2.48 -39.13
N LYS A 119 -8.50 1.35 -38.84
CA LYS A 119 -8.84 0.96 -37.47
C LYS A 119 -7.60 0.69 -36.65
N GLU A 120 -6.66 -0.03 -37.20
CA GLU A 120 -5.37 -0.34 -36.55
C GLU A 120 -4.58 0.94 -36.28
N VAL A 121 -4.57 1.88 -37.24
CA VAL A 121 -3.92 3.19 -37.03
C VAL A 121 -4.60 4.00 -35.94
N ALA A 122 -5.92 4.04 -35.89
CA ALA A 122 -6.66 4.75 -34.86
C ALA A 122 -6.43 4.12 -33.47
N ALA A 123 -6.44 2.79 -33.38
CA ALA A 123 -6.16 2.07 -32.13
C ALA A 123 -4.75 2.38 -31.60
N LEU A 124 -3.73 2.28 -32.44
CA LEU A 124 -2.34 2.55 -32.09
C LEU A 124 -2.10 4.02 -31.72
N ALA A 125 -2.74 4.96 -32.43
CA ALA A 125 -2.61 6.39 -32.12
C ALA A 125 -3.22 6.73 -30.75
N LEU A 126 -4.40 6.21 -30.44
CA LEU A 126 -5.04 6.37 -29.13
C LEU A 126 -4.23 5.69 -28.02
N HIS A 127 -3.71 4.51 -28.30
CA HIS A 127 -2.82 3.82 -27.37
C HIS A 127 -1.54 4.63 -27.08
N SER A 128 -0.91 5.22 -28.10
CA SER A 128 0.26 6.09 -27.93
C SER A 128 -0.07 7.35 -27.10
N ALA A 129 -1.23 7.95 -27.32
CA ALA A 129 -1.71 9.06 -26.50
C ALA A 129 -1.90 8.63 -25.03
N ALA A 130 -2.52 7.48 -24.78
CA ALA A 130 -2.71 6.93 -23.46
C ALA A 130 -1.37 6.62 -22.76
N GLN A 131 -0.38 6.09 -23.46
CA GLN A 131 0.97 5.87 -22.91
C GLN A 131 1.64 7.20 -22.50
N PHE A 132 1.47 8.24 -23.30
CA PHE A 132 1.96 9.56 -22.95
C PHE A 132 1.29 10.11 -21.68
N GLU A 133 -0.04 10.02 -21.58
CA GLU A 133 -0.80 10.43 -20.39
C GLU A 133 -0.36 9.63 -19.15
N LEU A 134 -0.17 8.33 -19.32
CA LEU A 134 0.31 7.45 -18.24
C LEU A 134 1.72 7.85 -17.77
N SER A 135 2.62 8.23 -18.68
CA SER A 135 3.96 8.70 -18.35
C SER A 135 3.95 9.98 -17.49
N ARG A 136 2.90 10.79 -17.64
CA ARG A 136 2.64 12.00 -16.86
C ARG A 136 1.81 11.75 -15.60
N GLY A 137 1.43 10.50 -15.34
CA GLY A 137 0.61 10.11 -14.18
C GLY A 137 -0.89 10.37 -14.37
N ASP A 138 -1.33 10.78 -15.55
CA ASP A 138 -2.75 10.99 -15.87
C ASP A 138 -3.43 9.67 -16.26
N THR A 139 -3.73 8.87 -15.24
CA THR A 139 -4.34 7.55 -15.41
C THR A 139 -5.81 7.61 -15.87
N GLU A 140 -6.50 8.73 -15.66
CA GLU A 140 -7.90 8.89 -16.04
C GLU A 140 -8.05 9.07 -17.54
N HIS A 141 -7.32 10.04 -18.13
CA HIS A 141 -7.34 10.23 -19.58
C HIS A 141 -6.72 9.02 -20.29
N ALA A 142 -5.64 8.44 -19.77
CA ALA A 142 -5.08 7.21 -20.31
C ALA A 142 -6.11 6.08 -20.40
N LEU A 143 -6.94 5.87 -19.37
CA LEU A 143 -7.99 4.85 -19.41
C LEU A 143 -9.08 5.18 -20.45
N VAL A 144 -9.43 6.45 -20.61
CA VAL A 144 -10.39 6.90 -21.63
C VAL A 144 -9.86 6.60 -23.04
N ASP A 145 -8.61 6.98 -23.34
CA ASP A 145 -8.03 6.79 -24.65
C ASP A 145 -7.75 5.30 -24.95
N GLU A 146 -7.34 4.49 -23.96
CA GLU A 146 -7.23 3.03 -24.13
C GLU A 146 -8.58 2.35 -24.40
N ARG A 147 -9.65 2.76 -23.72
CA ARG A 147 -10.99 2.23 -23.99
C ARG A 147 -11.49 2.63 -25.39
N ARG A 148 -11.17 3.82 -25.85
CA ARG A 148 -11.44 4.22 -27.24
C ARG A 148 -10.65 3.35 -28.22
N ALA A 149 -9.36 3.09 -27.94
CA ALA A 149 -8.53 2.22 -28.75
C ALA A 149 -9.14 0.82 -28.88
N LEU A 150 -9.69 0.24 -27.78
CA LEU A 150 -10.39 -1.06 -27.81
C LEU A 150 -11.63 -1.08 -28.69
N THR A 151 -12.24 0.08 -29.02
CA THR A 151 -13.37 0.10 -29.98
C THR A 151 -12.93 -0.19 -31.40
N TYR A 152 -11.65 0.07 -31.71
CA TYR A 152 -11.06 -0.18 -33.03
C TYR A 152 -10.26 -1.48 -33.10
N ALA A 153 -9.63 -1.88 -31.99
CA ALA A 153 -8.85 -3.12 -31.88
C ALA A 153 -9.22 -3.91 -30.59
N PRO A 154 -10.42 -4.54 -30.55
CA PRO A 154 -10.96 -5.14 -29.31
C PRO A 154 -10.18 -6.35 -28.79
N GLU A 155 -9.34 -6.96 -29.61
CA GLU A 155 -8.54 -8.13 -29.30
C GLU A 155 -7.02 -7.84 -29.30
N ASP A 156 -6.62 -6.56 -29.34
CA ASP A 156 -5.20 -6.22 -29.26
C ASP A 156 -4.68 -6.51 -27.83
N PRO A 157 -3.71 -7.44 -27.67
CA PRO A 157 -3.26 -7.84 -26.36
C PRO A 157 -2.54 -6.73 -25.60
N SER A 158 -1.86 -5.80 -26.30
CA SER A 158 -1.15 -4.68 -25.70
C SER A 158 -2.13 -3.68 -25.08
N ILE A 159 -3.17 -3.34 -25.82
CA ILE A 159 -4.23 -2.44 -25.35
C ILE A 159 -4.99 -3.08 -24.17
N LEU A 160 -5.36 -4.36 -24.30
CA LEU A 160 -6.02 -5.12 -23.23
C LEU A 160 -5.19 -5.15 -21.93
N MET A 161 -3.88 -5.38 -22.05
CA MET A 161 -2.96 -5.39 -20.90
C MET A 161 -2.84 -4.00 -20.26
N ASN A 162 -2.81 -2.92 -21.07
CA ASN A 162 -2.73 -1.57 -20.52
C ASN A 162 -4.02 -1.16 -19.82
N VAL A 163 -5.19 -1.50 -20.36
CA VAL A 163 -6.47 -1.31 -19.65
C VAL A 163 -6.48 -2.09 -18.34
N ALA A 164 -6.03 -3.33 -18.35
CA ALA A 164 -5.92 -4.13 -17.14
C ALA A 164 -4.95 -3.51 -16.12
N TYR A 165 -3.80 -3.02 -16.56
CA TYR A 165 -2.84 -2.31 -15.73
C TYR A 165 -3.45 -1.05 -15.09
N LEU A 166 -4.19 -0.24 -15.86
CA LEU A 166 -4.87 0.94 -15.35
C LEU A 166 -5.93 0.58 -14.29
N HIS A 167 -6.68 -0.51 -14.50
CA HIS A 167 -7.61 -1.04 -13.48
C HIS A 167 -6.87 -1.54 -12.23
N LEU A 168 -5.71 -2.18 -12.36
CA LEU A 168 -4.86 -2.56 -11.21
C LEU A 168 -4.44 -1.33 -10.39
N ARG A 169 -4.02 -0.25 -11.08
CA ARG A 169 -3.65 1.02 -10.42
C ARG A 169 -4.81 1.63 -9.62
N ARG A 170 -6.05 1.32 -10.00
CA ARG A 170 -7.28 1.75 -9.35
C ARG A 170 -7.77 0.75 -8.28
N SER A 171 -7.04 -0.35 -8.05
CA SER A 171 -7.43 -1.47 -7.20
C SER A 171 -8.73 -2.18 -7.65
N GLU A 172 -9.08 -2.08 -8.91
CA GLU A 172 -10.24 -2.72 -9.53
C GLU A 172 -9.81 -4.11 -10.07
N TYR A 173 -9.46 -5.00 -9.15
CA TYR A 173 -8.75 -6.25 -9.46
C TYR A 173 -9.58 -7.22 -10.32
N LYS A 174 -10.87 -7.35 -10.06
CA LYS A 174 -11.77 -8.23 -10.84
C LYS A 174 -11.87 -7.74 -12.29
N THR A 175 -12.12 -6.44 -12.47
CA THR A 175 -12.18 -5.83 -13.80
C THR A 175 -10.86 -5.99 -14.55
N SER A 176 -9.72 -5.84 -13.84
CA SER A 176 -8.41 -6.10 -14.44
C SER A 176 -8.28 -7.55 -14.93
N LEU A 177 -8.71 -8.54 -14.13
CA LEU A 177 -8.65 -9.95 -14.52
C LEU A 177 -9.50 -10.25 -15.77
N ASP A 178 -10.68 -9.63 -15.92
CA ASP A 178 -11.54 -9.82 -17.10
C ASP A 178 -10.79 -9.39 -18.40
N TYR A 179 -10.07 -8.27 -18.36
CA TYR A 179 -9.24 -7.85 -19.49
C TYR A 179 -8.02 -8.75 -19.70
N LEU A 180 -7.40 -9.23 -18.62
CA LEU A 180 -6.26 -10.15 -18.72
C LEU A 180 -6.65 -11.53 -19.26
N GLU A 181 -7.84 -12.02 -18.97
CA GLU A 181 -8.35 -13.25 -19.55
C GLU A 181 -8.55 -13.11 -21.07
N ARG A 182 -9.08 -11.97 -21.52
CA ARG A 182 -9.17 -11.66 -22.95
C ARG A 182 -7.78 -11.55 -23.60
N ALA A 183 -6.84 -10.86 -22.97
CA ALA A 183 -5.47 -10.78 -23.44
C ALA A 183 -4.80 -12.16 -23.51
N ARG A 184 -5.06 -13.03 -22.54
CA ARG A 184 -4.55 -14.40 -22.49
C ARG A 184 -5.10 -15.28 -23.61
N ALA A 185 -6.37 -15.09 -23.98
CA ALA A 185 -6.98 -15.84 -25.08
C ALA A 185 -6.28 -15.57 -26.42
N VAL A 186 -5.78 -14.34 -26.61
CA VAL A 186 -5.08 -13.94 -27.85
C VAL A 186 -3.57 -14.17 -27.76
N ALA A 187 -2.98 -13.95 -26.62
CA ALA A 187 -1.53 -14.05 -26.37
C ALA A 187 -1.23 -14.92 -25.14
N PRO A 188 -1.42 -16.26 -25.22
CA PRO A 188 -1.35 -17.14 -24.05
C PRO A 188 0.04 -17.20 -23.41
N ASP A 189 1.10 -16.98 -24.17
CA ASP A 189 2.48 -17.05 -23.70
C ASP A 189 3.11 -15.65 -23.45
N ASN A 190 2.29 -14.63 -23.37
CA ASN A 190 2.77 -13.30 -23.01
C ASN A 190 3.06 -13.22 -21.50
N PRO A 191 4.33 -12.98 -21.08
CA PRO A 191 4.70 -12.95 -19.67
C PRO A 191 4.04 -11.81 -18.90
N ASP A 192 3.70 -10.68 -19.55
CA ASP A 192 3.10 -9.53 -18.89
C ASP A 192 1.65 -9.79 -18.50
N VAL A 193 0.92 -10.63 -19.25
CA VAL A 193 -0.41 -11.10 -18.84
C VAL A 193 -0.35 -11.83 -17.51
N ALA A 194 0.58 -12.78 -17.37
CA ALA A 194 0.75 -13.53 -16.13
C ALA A 194 1.30 -12.64 -15.00
N LYS A 195 2.20 -11.71 -15.31
CA LYS A 195 2.72 -10.73 -14.34
C LYS A 195 1.59 -9.90 -13.73
N LEU A 196 0.74 -9.30 -14.56
CA LEU A 196 -0.36 -8.47 -14.12
C LEU A 196 -1.46 -9.28 -13.41
N ALA A 197 -1.77 -10.49 -13.88
CA ALA A 197 -2.71 -11.38 -13.20
C ALA A 197 -2.23 -11.75 -11.79
N GLY A 198 -0.94 -12.00 -11.62
CA GLY A 198 -0.32 -12.20 -10.31
C GLY A 198 -0.58 -11.01 -9.35
N TRP A 199 -0.45 -9.79 -9.83
CA TRP A 199 -0.77 -8.59 -9.06
C TRP A 199 -2.24 -8.49 -8.69
N ALA A 200 -3.16 -8.80 -9.63
CA ALA A 200 -4.59 -8.79 -9.35
C ALA A 200 -4.95 -9.82 -8.26
N TYR A 201 -4.47 -11.05 -8.39
CA TYR A 201 -4.72 -12.08 -7.38
C TYR A 201 -4.09 -11.75 -6.03
N TYR A 202 -2.90 -11.16 -6.02
CA TYR A 202 -2.26 -10.73 -4.77
C TYR A 202 -3.08 -9.63 -4.06
N GLY A 203 -3.57 -8.64 -4.81
CA GLY A 203 -4.44 -7.59 -4.27
C GLY A 203 -5.77 -8.13 -3.71
N MET A 204 -6.29 -9.21 -4.31
CA MET A 204 -7.48 -9.93 -3.83
C MET A 204 -7.17 -10.92 -2.69
N ASN A 205 -5.97 -10.95 -2.15
CA ASN A 205 -5.52 -11.92 -1.14
C ASN A 205 -5.59 -13.40 -1.59
N LYS A 206 -5.57 -13.66 -2.90
CA LYS A 206 -5.57 -15.00 -3.50
C LYS A 206 -4.14 -15.46 -3.76
N LEU A 207 -3.41 -15.79 -2.67
CA LEU A 207 -1.97 -16.04 -2.71
C LEU A 207 -1.57 -17.22 -3.57
N ASP A 208 -2.39 -18.28 -3.62
CA ASP A 208 -2.11 -19.45 -4.47
C ASP A 208 -2.09 -19.09 -5.95
N GLN A 209 -3.11 -18.35 -6.38
CA GLN A 209 -3.22 -17.88 -7.76
C GLN A 209 -2.10 -16.88 -8.10
N ALA A 210 -1.80 -15.95 -7.19
CA ALA A 210 -0.70 -15.00 -7.38
C ALA A 210 0.65 -15.70 -7.57
N VAL A 211 0.96 -16.68 -6.71
CA VAL A 211 2.19 -17.49 -6.82
C VAL A 211 2.22 -18.28 -8.13
N ALA A 212 1.11 -18.87 -8.55
CA ALA A 212 1.03 -19.62 -9.81
C ALA A 212 1.30 -18.72 -11.02
N GLU A 213 0.64 -17.55 -11.07
CA GLU A 213 0.80 -16.60 -12.17
C GLU A 213 2.21 -16.00 -12.23
N TRP A 214 2.80 -15.61 -11.10
CA TRP A 214 4.17 -15.10 -11.11
C TRP A 214 5.23 -16.16 -11.41
N ARG A 215 5.01 -17.43 -11.03
CA ARG A 215 5.86 -18.53 -11.50
C ARG A 215 5.80 -18.68 -13.02
N ARG A 216 4.59 -18.60 -13.58
CA ARG A 216 4.39 -18.64 -15.03
C ARG A 216 5.07 -17.46 -15.71
N ALA A 217 4.85 -16.22 -15.22
CA ALA A 217 5.49 -15.03 -15.77
C ALA A 217 7.02 -15.16 -15.78
N TYR A 218 7.61 -15.61 -14.66
CA TYR A 218 9.05 -15.78 -14.53
C TYR A 218 9.62 -16.88 -15.44
N ALA A 219 8.88 -17.96 -15.64
CA ALA A 219 9.27 -19.03 -16.55
C ALA A 219 9.25 -18.58 -18.01
N LEU A 220 8.29 -17.73 -18.39
CA LEU A 220 8.20 -17.18 -19.75
C LEU A 220 9.29 -16.12 -20.02
N ARG A 221 9.51 -15.25 -19.05
CA ARG A 221 10.55 -14.21 -19.10
C ARG A 221 11.07 -13.92 -17.69
N PRO A 222 12.34 -14.24 -17.37
CA PRO A 222 12.96 -13.86 -16.11
C PRO A 222 12.91 -12.33 -15.91
N ASP A 223 12.31 -11.91 -14.79
CA ASP A 223 12.10 -10.52 -14.41
C ASP A 223 12.36 -10.39 -12.90
N THR A 224 13.23 -9.45 -12.52
CA THR A 224 13.63 -9.26 -11.12
C THR A 224 12.49 -8.74 -10.26
N GLU A 225 11.54 -7.98 -10.81
CA GLU A 225 10.35 -7.51 -10.12
C GLU A 225 9.41 -8.70 -9.83
N VAL A 226 9.14 -9.52 -10.84
CA VAL A 226 8.35 -10.76 -10.70
C VAL A 226 8.99 -11.69 -9.68
N GLN A 227 10.31 -11.83 -9.70
CA GLN A 227 11.05 -12.67 -8.73
C GLN A 227 10.85 -12.19 -7.28
N ARG A 228 10.93 -10.87 -7.06
CA ARG A 228 10.70 -10.26 -5.72
C ARG A 228 9.25 -10.44 -5.27
N ALA A 229 8.30 -10.18 -6.16
CA ALA A 229 6.88 -10.35 -5.88
C ALA A 229 6.53 -11.81 -5.55
N LEU A 230 7.06 -12.75 -6.34
CA LEU A 230 6.91 -14.18 -6.10
C LEU A 230 7.49 -14.59 -4.74
N ALA A 231 8.71 -14.16 -4.42
CA ALA A 231 9.34 -14.47 -3.14
C ALA A 231 8.56 -13.89 -1.95
N LYS A 232 7.99 -12.68 -2.10
CA LYS A 232 7.10 -12.08 -1.10
C LYS A 232 5.83 -12.90 -0.92
N ALA A 233 5.12 -13.22 -2.01
CA ALA A 233 3.88 -13.98 -1.94
C ALA A 233 4.07 -15.39 -1.38
N GLN A 234 5.21 -16.03 -1.67
CA GLN A 234 5.56 -17.33 -1.10
C GLN A 234 5.78 -17.28 0.42
N ARG A 235 6.44 -16.22 0.93
CA ARG A 235 6.59 -16.02 2.38
C ARG A 235 5.24 -15.76 3.04
N ASP A 236 4.43 -14.85 2.45
CA ASP A 236 3.09 -14.56 2.92
C ASP A 236 2.25 -15.85 2.98
N LYS A 237 2.26 -16.64 1.90
CA LYS A 237 1.54 -17.92 1.85
C LYS A 237 2.02 -18.90 2.91
N GLN A 238 3.32 -19.08 3.07
CA GLN A 238 3.89 -20.00 4.05
C GLN A 238 3.49 -19.63 5.48
N GLU A 239 3.52 -18.33 5.81
CA GLU A 239 3.11 -17.85 7.12
C GLU A 239 1.60 -18.01 7.34
N GLU A 240 0.81 -17.71 6.30
CA GLU A 240 -0.65 -17.69 6.39
C GLU A 240 -1.31 -19.06 6.09
N GLU A 241 -0.53 -20.12 5.84
CA GLU A 241 -1.04 -21.45 5.43
C GLU A 241 -2.06 -22.04 6.41
N ASN A 242 -1.84 -21.83 7.72
CA ASN A 242 -2.69 -22.35 8.78
C ASN A 242 -3.56 -21.26 9.43
N TYR A 243 -3.72 -20.11 8.77
CA TYR A 243 -4.54 -19.04 9.30
C TYR A 243 -6.02 -19.38 9.12
N ARG A 244 -6.83 -19.00 10.11
CA ARG A 244 -8.28 -19.01 10.01
C ARG A 244 -8.74 -17.76 9.27
N GLU A 245 -9.87 -17.87 8.61
CA GLU A 245 -10.47 -16.78 7.86
C GLU A 245 -11.89 -16.51 8.36
N ASN A 246 -12.19 -15.25 8.59
CA ASN A 246 -13.52 -14.74 8.88
C ASN A 246 -13.86 -13.66 7.86
N GLU A 247 -15.06 -13.71 7.32
CA GLU A 247 -15.53 -12.73 6.35
C GLU A 247 -16.66 -11.87 6.93
N SER A 248 -16.78 -10.65 6.44
CA SER A 248 -17.90 -9.75 6.66
C SER A 248 -18.30 -9.08 5.35
N SER A 249 -19.16 -8.07 5.39
CA SER A 249 -19.60 -7.37 4.17
C SER A 249 -18.45 -6.71 3.40
N HIS A 250 -17.48 -6.16 4.12
CA HIS A 250 -16.41 -5.34 3.51
C HIS A 250 -15.00 -5.86 3.82
N PHE A 251 -14.86 -6.93 4.59
CA PHE A 251 -13.54 -7.43 5.00
C PHE A 251 -13.40 -8.94 4.90
N THR A 252 -12.18 -9.35 4.54
CA THR A 252 -11.68 -10.71 4.74
C THR A 252 -10.58 -10.65 5.78
N LEU A 253 -10.83 -11.18 6.98
CA LEU A 253 -9.88 -11.18 8.10
C LEU A 253 -9.23 -12.55 8.25
N ARG A 254 -7.90 -12.59 8.15
CA ARG A 254 -7.09 -13.80 8.37
C ARG A 254 -6.25 -13.67 9.63
N TYR A 255 -6.17 -14.74 10.42
CA TYR A 255 -5.42 -14.73 11.67
C TYR A 255 -4.86 -16.11 12.04
N SER A 256 -3.72 -16.12 12.70
CA SER A 256 -3.12 -17.33 13.26
C SER A 256 -4.09 -18.01 14.25
N GLY A 257 -4.15 -19.34 14.24
CA GLY A 257 -4.93 -20.10 15.21
C GLY A 257 -4.54 -19.87 16.67
N ALA A 258 -3.39 -19.25 16.92
CA ALA A 258 -2.94 -18.80 18.24
C ALA A 258 -3.54 -17.45 18.67
N ALA A 259 -4.13 -16.69 17.74
CA ALA A 259 -4.88 -15.48 18.08
C ALA A 259 -6.25 -15.86 18.65
N GLU A 260 -6.70 -15.10 19.65
CA GLU A 260 -8.00 -15.34 20.29
C GLU A 260 -9.14 -15.10 19.27
N PRO A 261 -10.06 -16.08 19.07
CA PRO A 261 -11.19 -15.90 18.15
C PRO A 261 -12.10 -14.72 18.52
N ASP A 262 -12.14 -14.34 19.78
CA ASP A 262 -12.91 -13.20 20.26
C ASP A 262 -12.29 -11.87 19.78
N LEU A 263 -10.97 -11.74 19.84
CA LEU A 263 -10.25 -10.60 19.31
C LEU A 263 -10.54 -10.41 17.81
N ALA A 264 -10.49 -11.49 17.03
CA ALA A 264 -10.78 -11.44 15.60
C ALA A 264 -12.20 -10.93 15.32
N ARG A 265 -13.20 -11.37 16.10
CA ARG A 265 -14.59 -10.91 15.99
C ARG A 265 -14.78 -9.46 16.42
N GLU A 266 -14.07 -9.01 17.47
CA GLU A 266 -14.09 -7.62 17.91
C GLU A 266 -13.47 -6.71 16.86
N MET A 267 -12.34 -7.10 16.30
CA MET A 267 -11.66 -6.35 15.24
C MET A 267 -12.53 -6.22 14.00
N LEU A 268 -13.18 -7.31 13.58
CA LEU A 268 -14.05 -7.28 12.41
C LEU A 268 -15.25 -6.34 12.61
N ARG A 269 -15.88 -6.36 13.79
CA ARG A 269 -16.94 -5.42 14.15
C ARG A 269 -16.47 -3.96 14.18
N ALA A 270 -15.28 -3.72 14.72
CA ALA A 270 -14.70 -2.37 14.75
C ALA A 270 -14.38 -1.87 13.34
N LEU A 271 -13.81 -2.73 12.48
CA LEU A 271 -13.53 -2.41 11.08
C LEU A 271 -14.79 -2.05 10.30
N GLU A 272 -15.89 -2.80 10.46
CA GLU A 272 -17.18 -2.46 9.84
C GLU A 272 -17.71 -1.11 10.32
N GLY A 273 -17.61 -0.82 11.63
CA GLY A 273 -17.97 0.48 12.19
C GLY A 273 -17.10 1.61 11.65
N HIS A 274 -15.79 1.39 11.52
CA HIS A 274 -14.87 2.36 10.93
C HIS A 274 -15.13 2.56 9.43
N PHE A 275 -15.44 1.49 8.70
CA PHE A 275 -15.79 1.54 7.29
C PHE A 275 -16.94 2.53 7.04
N SER A 276 -18.05 2.38 7.78
CA SER A 276 -19.22 3.25 7.62
C SER A 276 -18.91 4.72 7.91
N VAL A 277 -18.03 4.99 8.90
CA VAL A 277 -17.59 6.35 9.20
C VAL A 277 -16.78 6.94 8.05
N ILE A 278 -15.76 6.19 7.58
CA ILE A 278 -14.85 6.64 6.52
C ILE A 278 -15.60 6.80 5.19
N GLU A 279 -16.52 5.86 4.88
CA GLU A 279 -17.40 5.93 3.72
C GLU A 279 -18.19 7.25 3.69
N SER A 280 -18.79 7.61 4.82
CA SER A 280 -19.54 8.86 4.96
C SER A 280 -18.65 10.09 4.82
N GLU A 281 -17.48 10.11 5.49
CA GLU A 281 -16.56 11.25 5.48
C GLU A 281 -15.92 11.47 4.09
N LEU A 282 -15.57 10.39 3.40
CA LEU A 282 -14.92 10.47 2.10
C LEU A 282 -15.92 10.41 0.93
N ASN A 283 -17.20 10.15 1.16
CA ASN A 283 -18.22 9.91 0.13
C ASN A 283 -17.69 8.96 -0.97
N PHE A 284 -17.23 7.78 -0.52
CA PHE A 284 -16.64 6.76 -1.39
C PHE A 284 -16.75 5.38 -0.76
N THR A 285 -17.16 4.38 -1.54
CA THR A 285 -17.26 2.97 -1.12
C THR A 285 -16.25 2.13 -1.91
N PRO A 286 -15.27 1.49 -1.26
CA PRO A 286 -14.42 0.49 -1.90
C PRO A 286 -15.23 -0.62 -2.55
N PRO A 287 -14.96 -0.97 -3.84
CA PRO A 287 -15.77 -1.93 -4.58
C PRO A 287 -15.54 -3.40 -4.18
N ASP A 288 -14.39 -3.70 -3.61
CA ASP A 288 -13.99 -5.06 -3.23
C ASP A 288 -13.69 -5.15 -1.73
N PRO A 289 -13.89 -6.31 -1.09
CA PRO A 289 -13.54 -6.52 0.30
C PRO A 289 -12.06 -6.28 0.56
N ILE A 290 -11.76 -5.64 1.69
CA ILE A 290 -10.40 -5.30 2.11
C ILE A 290 -9.81 -6.45 2.93
N GLY A 291 -8.63 -6.92 2.54
CA GLY A 291 -7.90 -7.96 3.26
C GLY A 291 -7.25 -7.41 4.54
N VAL A 292 -7.49 -8.07 5.66
CA VAL A 292 -6.86 -7.75 6.96
C VAL A 292 -6.19 -9.01 7.49
N ILE A 293 -4.94 -8.91 7.91
CA ILE A 293 -4.17 -10.05 8.38
C ILE A 293 -3.58 -9.76 9.75
N LEU A 294 -3.88 -10.63 10.70
CA LEU A 294 -3.36 -10.53 12.06
C LEU A 294 -2.16 -11.45 12.24
N TYR A 295 -1.02 -10.87 12.54
CA TYR A 295 0.24 -11.58 12.74
C TYR A 295 0.66 -11.61 14.20
N THR A 296 1.48 -12.59 14.57
CA THR A 296 2.34 -12.45 15.75
C THR A 296 3.38 -11.36 15.49
N ASP A 297 3.99 -10.81 16.53
CA ASP A 297 5.04 -9.77 16.35
C ASP A 297 6.20 -10.26 15.50
N GLN A 298 6.62 -11.51 15.72
CA GLN A 298 7.71 -12.09 14.95
C GLN A 298 7.32 -12.23 13.47
N ALA A 299 6.16 -12.82 13.19
CA ALA A 299 5.68 -12.99 11.83
C ALA A 299 5.49 -11.63 11.13
N PHE A 300 4.96 -10.63 11.84
CA PHE A 300 4.83 -9.27 11.30
C PHE A 300 6.19 -8.69 10.90
N ALA A 301 7.19 -8.77 11.79
CA ALA A 301 8.53 -8.27 11.51
C ALA A 301 9.21 -9.03 10.36
N ASP A 302 9.08 -10.35 10.31
CA ASP A 302 9.69 -11.20 9.29
C ASP A 302 9.07 -10.98 7.89
N ILE A 303 7.75 -10.78 7.84
CA ILE A 303 7.00 -10.58 6.59
C ILE A 303 7.12 -9.15 6.07
N THR A 304 6.87 -8.15 6.95
CA THR A 304 6.82 -6.74 6.53
C THR A 304 8.18 -6.09 6.54
N ARG A 305 9.08 -6.60 7.38
CA ARG A 305 10.37 -5.97 7.71
C ARG A 305 10.21 -4.52 8.21
N ALA A 306 9.03 -4.18 8.68
CA ALA A 306 8.74 -2.88 9.22
C ALA A 306 9.51 -2.65 10.53
N PRO A 307 9.92 -1.40 10.83
CA PRO A 307 10.48 -1.05 12.12
C PRO A 307 9.54 -1.43 13.27
N GLY A 308 10.09 -1.83 14.41
CA GLY A 308 9.29 -2.33 15.55
C GLY A 308 8.33 -1.31 16.17
N TRP A 309 8.45 -0.02 15.83
CA TRP A 309 7.52 1.01 16.27
C TRP A 309 6.25 1.09 15.39
N VAL A 310 6.23 0.41 14.22
CA VAL A 310 5.08 0.40 13.33
C VAL A 310 3.94 -0.37 13.96
N GLY A 311 2.78 0.27 14.10
CA GLY A 311 1.58 -0.31 14.74
C GLY A 311 0.77 -1.19 13.81
N ALA A 312 0.82 -0.93 12.52
CA ALA A 312 0.24 -1.71 11.44
C ALA A 312 0.86 -1.26 10.11
N LEU A 313 0.52 -1.91 9.01
CA LEU A 313 0.99 -1.57 7.67
C LEU A 313 -0.11 -1.85 6.65
N ASN A 314 -0.32 -0.92 5.73
CA ASN A 314 -1.20 -1.13 4.58
C ASN A 314 -0.36 -1.17 3.29
N ASP A 315 -0.21 -2.36 2.72
CA ASP A 315 0.47 -2.61 1.45
C ASP A 315 -0.50 -3.15 0.37
N GLY A 316 -1.76 -2.71 0.43
CA GLY A 316 -2.90 -3.25 -0.31
C GLY A 316 -3.69 -4.25 0.55
N ARG A 317 -3.09 -4.75 1.63
CA ARG A 317 -3.71 -5.51 2.71
C ARG A 317 -3.32 -4.87 4.03
N ILE A 318 -4.25 -4.76 4.97
CA ILE A 318 -3.96 -4.22 6.31
C ILE A 318 -3.32 -5.33 7.14
N ARG A 319 -2.06 -5.14 7.51
CA ARG A 319 -1.25 -6.10 8.29
C ARG A 319 -1.10 -5.60 9.71
N VAL A 320 -1.50 -6.38 10.69
CA VAL A 320 -1.60 -5.96 12.08
C VAL A 320 -0.87 -6.93 13.01
N PRO A 321 0.15 -6.50 13.76
CA PRO A 321 0.73 -7.32 14.83
C PRO A 321 -0.19 -7.30 16.04
N VAL A 322 -0.71 -8.46 16.45
CA VAL A 322 -1.64 -8.54 17.60
C VAL A 322 -0.94 -8.56 18.97
N ARG A 323 0.37 -8.74 19.01
CA ARG A 323 1.21 -8.57 20.23
C ARG A 323 0.72 -9.33 21.47
N GLY A 324 0.04 -10.44 21.28
CA GLY A 324 -0.52 -11.24 22.40
C GLY A 324 -1.75 -10.62 23.06
N LEU A 325 -2.39 -9.64 22.41
CA LEU A 325 -3.64 -9.06 22.88
C LEU A 325 -4.77 -10.10 22.81
N LYS A 326 -5.64 -10.07 23.82
CA LYS A 326 -6.84 -10.93 23.90
C LYS A 326 -8.11 -10.20 23.50
N THR A 327 -8.11 -8.88 23.62
CA THR A 327 -9.23 -7.99 23.31
C THR A 327 -8.75 -6.79 22.53
N LEU A 328 -9.63 -6.15 21.77
CA LEU A 328 -9.32 -4.95 21.02
C LEU A 328 -9.13 -3.75 21.97
N THR A 329 -7.95 -3.14 21.94
CA THR A 329 -7.69 -1.91 22.71
C THR A 329 -8.16 -0.68 21.91
N PRO A 330 -8.50 0.45 22.60
CA PRO A 330 -8.82 1.70 21.94
C PRO A 330 -7.69 2.18 20.99
N GLU A 331 -6.43 1.97 21.38
CA GLU A 331 -5.25 2.33 20.60
C GLU A 331 -5.19 1.54 19.30
N LEU A 332 -5.35 0.21 19.39
CA LEU A 332 -5.35 -0.65 18.20
C LEU A 332 -6.55 -0.34 17.31
N SER A 333 -7.71 -0.05 17.88
CA SER A 333 -8.89 0.37 17.11
C SER A 333 -8.64 1.66 16.31
N ARG A 334 -7.91 2.64 16.88
CA ARG A 334 -7.50 3.86 16.16
C ARG A 334 -6.52 3.55 15.05
N VAL A 335 -5.52 2.70 15.30
CA VAL A 335 -4.57 2.25 14.27
C VAL A 335 -5.30 1.57 13.11
N LEU A 336 -6.26 0.70 13.39
CA LEU A 336 -7.08 0.07 12.34
C LEU A 336 -7.85 1.10 11.52
N LYS A 337 -8.42 2.11 12.16
CA LYS A 337 -9.14 3.20 11.48
C LYS A 337 -8.20 4.00 10.58
N HIS A 338 -6.99 4.28 11.05
CA HIS A 338 -5.95 4.96 10.29
C HIS A 338 -5.57 4.18 9.03
N GLU A 339 -5.19 2.89 9.17
CA GLU A 339 -4.80 2.04 8.05
C GLU A 339 -5.94 1.82 7.05
N LEU A 340 -7.17 1.66 7.57
CA LEU A 340 -8.34 1.55 6.72
C LEU A 340 -8.57 2.82 5.89
N THR A 341 -8.32 3.99 6.47
CA THR A 341 -8.43 5.26 5.75
C THR A 341 -7.48 5.32 4.56
N HIS A 342 -6.25 4.79 4.69
CA HIS A 342 -5.33 4.69 3.56
C HIS A 342 -5.90 3.84 2.41
N SER A 343 -6.59 2.72 2.71
CA SER A 343 -7.25 1.91 1.67
C SER A 343 -8.30 2.70 0.90
N PHE A 344 -9.11 3.50 1.60
CA PHE A 344 -10.10 4.37 0.96
C PHE A 344 -9.48 5.46 0.11
N ILE A 345 -8.48 6.17 0.64
CA ILE A 345 -7.79 7.25 -0.10
C ILE A 345 -7.10 6.70 -1.33
N GLN A 346 -6.37 5.58 -1.18
CA GLN A 346 -5.66 4.92 -2.28
C GLN A 346 -6.62 4.58 -3.43
N GLN A 347 -7.77 3.99 -3.12
CA GLN A 347 -8.76 3.61 -4.12
C GLN A 347 -9.49 4.83 -4.69
N LYS A 348 -9.97 5.75 -3.84
CA LYS A 348 -10.64 6.98 -4.29
C LYS A 348 -9.78 7.85 -5.18
N THR A 349 -8.50 7.98 -4.88
CA THR A 349 -7.57 8.84 -5.63
C THR A 349 -6.78 8.09 -6.69
N HIS A 350 -7.02 6.79 -6.84
CA HIS A 350 -6.27 5.90 -7.73
C HIS A 350 -4.75 5.98 -7.52
N GLY A 351 -4.34 6.09 -6.23
CA GLY A 351 -2.94 6.18 -5.83
C GLY A 351 -2.26 7.52 -6.12
N ARG A 352 -3.01 8.57 -6.43
CA ARG A 352 -2.46 9.90 -6.76
C ARG A 352 -2.30 10.84 -5.57
N ALA A 353 -2.92 10.53 -4.44
CA ALA A 353 -2.77 11.35 -3.27
C ALA A 353 -1.31 11.32 -2.77
N PRO A 354 -0.64 12.46 -2.62
CA PRO A 354 0.70 12.51 -2.03
C PRO A 354 0.66 12.06 -0.57
N THR A 355 1.79 11.55 -0.08
CA THR A 355 1.89 10.93 1.26
C THR A 355 1.37 11.86 2.37
N TRP A 356 1.71 13.14 2.34
CA TRP A 356 1.27 14.09 3.36
C TRP A 356 -0.26 14.28 3.42
N ILE A 357 -0.95 14.23 2.26
CA ILE A 357 -2.42 14.26 2.22
C ILE A 357 -3.00 12.97 2.80
N GLN A 358 -2.44 11.81 2.41
CA GLN A 358 -2.90 10.53 2.92
C GLN A 358 -2.79 10.47 4.44
N GLU A 359 -1.64 10.83 4.98
CA GLU A 359 -1.37 10.84 6.41
C GLU A 359 -2.22 11.86 7.16
N GLY A 360 -2.37 13.07 6.62
CA GLY A 360 -3.21 14.12 7.24
C GLY A 360 -4.66 13.70 7.35
N ILE A 361 -5.25 13.17 6.27
CA ILE A 361 -6.63 12.69 6.27
C ILE A 361 -6.77 11.48 7.22
N ALA A 362 -5.83 10.53 7.21
CA ALA A 362 -5.87 9.38 8.08
C ALA A 362 -5.82 9.79 9.56
N GLN A 363 -4.93 10.72 9.94
CA GLN A 363 -4.84 11.27 11.28
C GLN A 363 -6.12 12.04 11.69
N TRP A 364 -6.68 12.85 10.79
CA TRP A 364 -7.92 13.55 11.03
C TRP A 364 -9.09 12.58 11.31
N ILE A 365 -9.24 11.56 10.47
CA ILE A 365 -10.31 10.57 10.58
C ILE A 365 -10.13 9.69 11.84
N GLU A 366 -8.88 9.32 12.21
CA GLU A 366 -8.64 8.59 13.45
C GLU A 366 -8.96 9.40 14.73
N GLY A 367 -9.08 10.70 14.61
CA GLY A 367 -9.50 11.60 15.69
C GLY A 367 -8.43 12.54 16.23
N LYS A 368 -7.21 12.54 15.65
CA LYS A 368 -6.20 13.56 15.98
C LYS A 368 -6.65 14.95 15.57
N ARG A 369 -6.14 15.96 16.26
CA ARG A 369 -6.44 17.37 15.97
C ARG A 369 -5.14 18.17 15.94
N SER A 370 -5.05 19.13 15.02
CA SER A 370 -3.86 19.95 14.79
C SER A 370 -3.34 20.69 16.04
N GLY A 371 -4.21 21.04 16.95
CA GLY A 371 -3.84 21.70 18.21
C GLY A 371 -2.91 20.89 19.11
N GLU A 372 -2.89 19.55 18.99
CA GLU A 372 -2.05 18.69 19.81
C GLU A 372 -0.57 18.82 19.47
N ASN A 373 -0.24 19.22 18.23
CA ASN A 373 1.12 19.31 17.72
C ASN A 373 1.58 20.75 17.45
N ALA A 374 0.73 21.75 17.69
CA ALA A 374 1.02 23.15 17.32
C ALA A 374 2.34 23.67 17.92
N SER A 375 2.64 23.34 19.17
CA SER A 375 3.87 23.78 19.83
C SER A 375 5.13 23.19 19.19
N ALA A 376 5.08 21.90 18.81
CA ALA A 376 6.19 21.24 18.13
C ALA A 376 6.41 21.83 16.73
N LEU A 377 5.35 22.13 15.99
CA LEU A 377 5.40 22.78 14.68
C LEU A 377 6.02 24.16 14.75
N VAL A 378 5.64 24.99 15.74
CA VAL A 378 6.20 26.33 15.94
C VAL A 378 7.69 26.24 16.22
N GLN A 379 8.12 25.36 17.13
CA GLN A 379 9.54 25.18 17.46
C GLN A 379 10.37 24.83 16.23
N ILE A 380 9.91 23.90 15.41
CA ILE A 380 10.63 23.43 14.21
C ILE A 380 10.65 24.51 13.12
N TYR A 381 9.56 25.28 12.98
CA TYR A 381 9.54 26.43 12.08
C TYR A 381 10.56 27.50 12.48
N ASP A 382 10.64 27.80 13.78
CA ASP A 382 11.60 28.78 14.33
C ASP A 382 13.06 28.34 14.16
N GLU A 383 13.32 27.02 14.22
CA GLU A 383 14.65 26.43 13.99
C GLU A 383 15.03 26.32 12.51
N LYS A 384 14.16 26.75 11.58
CA LYS A 384 14.33 26.68 10.12
C LYS A 384 14.57 25.25 9.59
N GLN A 385 14.03 24.26 10.26
CA GLN A 385 14.10 22.85 9.87
C GLN A 385 12.86 22.39 9.09
N ALA A 386 12.13 23.32 8.47
CA ALA A 386 10.92 23.02 7.72
C ALA A 386 11.21 22.07 6.53
N LEU A 387 10.43 21.01 6.42
CA LEU A 387 10.50 20.09 5.29
C LEU A 387 9.95 20.78 4.03
N THR A 388 10.56 20.48 2.89
CA THR A 388 10.03 20.89 1.59
C THR A 388 8.87 20.00 1.18
N LEU A 389 7.97 20.48 0.31
CA LEU A 389 6.89 19.65 -0.23
C LEU A 389 7.42 18.36 -0.89
N GLY A 390 8.52 18.44 -1.63
CA GLY A 390 9.13 17.25 -2.23
C GLY A 390 9.60 16.20 -1.21
N GLN A 391 10.06 16.62 -0.03
CA GLN A 391 10.38 15.68 1.06
C GLN A 391 9.12 15.08 1.69
N LEU A 392 8.02 15.85 1.75
CA LEU A 392 6.73 15.38 2.26
C LEU A 392 5.98 14.46 1.28
N GLU A 393 6.31 14.48 0.01
CA GLU A 393 5.76 13.58 -1.01
C GLU A 393 6.40 12.17 -0.98
N GLY A 394 7.58 12.03 -0.39
CA GLY A 394 8.32 10.78 -0.28
C GLY A 394 7.77 9.82 0.78
N SER A 395 8.41 8.66 0.92
CA SER A 395 8.07 7.71 1.98
C SER A 395 8.67 8.13 3.32
N TRP A 396 7.82 8.38 4.31
CA TRP A 396 8.22 8.78 5.65
C TRP A 396 8.79 7.64 6.51
N MET A 397 8.55 6.39 6.09
CA MET A 397 9.13 5.21 6.77
C MET A 397 10.66 5.18 6.71
N ASN A 398 11.26 5.91 5.76
CA ASN A 398 12.70 5.99 5.58
C ASN A 398 13.33 7.21 6.26
N MET A 399 12.52 8.08 6.85
CA MET A 399 13.00 9.25 7.56
C MET A 399 13.49 8.86 8.96
N PRO A 400 14.46 9.59 9.54
CA PRO A 400 14.72 9.52 10.98
C PRO A 400 13.42 9.74 11.76
N ALA A 401 13.26 9.04 12.89
CA ALA A 401 11.99 9.03 13.65
C ALA A 401 11.52 10.43 14.10
N ASP A 402 12.45 11.33 14.41
CA ASP A 402 12.17 12.72 14.75
C ASP A 402 11.65 13.51 13.54
N VAL A 403 12.26 13.32 12.36
CA VAL A 403 11.83 13.95 11.10
C VAL A 403 10.47 13.40 10.65
N ALA A 404 10.25 12.09 10.75
CA ALA A 404 8.97 11.48 10.45
C ALA A 404 7.86 12.01 11.38
N SER A 405 8.11 12.09 12.69
CA SER A 405 7.16 12.65 13.66
C SER A 405 6.77 14.08 13.31
N TYR A 406 7.71 14.89 12.82
CA TYR A 406 7.44 16.24 12.35
C TYR A 406 6.60 16.25 11.07
N ALA A 407 6.92 15.40 10.10
CA ALA A 407 6.14 15.27 8.88
C ALA A 407 4.68 14.88 9.18
N TYR A 408 4.46 13.94 10.11
CA TYR A 408 3.12 13.57 10.59
C TYR A 408 2.40 14.74 11.26
N ALA A 409 3.09 15.52 12.10
CA ALA A 409 2.52 16.70 12.75
C ALA A 409 2.17 17.80 11.75
N TRP A 410 2.97 17.95 10.70
CA TRP A 410 2.74 18.95 9.65
C TRP A 410 1.56 18.57 8.75
N ALA A 411 1.38 17.30 8.44
CA ALA A 411 0.31 16.81 7.57
C ALA A 411 -1.09 16.95 8.20
N LEU A 412 -1.19 16.97 9.53
CA LEU A 412 -2.44 17.18 10.27
C LEU A 412 -2.89 18.63 10.26
#